data_09e9fb7cf51a32941a418d68b7ab4a76
#
_entry.id   09e9fb7cf51a32941a418d68b7ab4a76
#
_cell.length_a   1.000
_cell.length_b   1.000
_cell.length_c   1.000
_cell.angle_alpha   90.00
_cell.angle_beta   90.00
_cell.angle_gamma   90.00
#
_symmetry.space_group_name_H-M   'P 1'
#
loop_
_entity.id
_entity.type
_entity.pdbx_description
1 polymer ?
#
loop_
_entity_poly.entity_id
_entity_poly.type
_entity_poly.pdbx_seq_one_letter_code
_entity_poly.pdbx_strand_id
1 'polypeptide(L)'
;MILDRRLGEYRVPEGWAIFAAGNRQGDRGVTYAMPAPLANRFAHFEVETHLDDWVLWAYRNGIDERIIAFLRFRPELLFDFDPAHNPIAFPSPRSWEFAHRALKKFG
;
A
#
# COMPACT_ATOMS: atom_id res chain seq x y z
N MET A 1 -10.22 -22.60 9.95
CA MET A 1 -10.25 -22.49 8.49
C MET A 1 -11.26 -21.43 8.05
N ILE A 2 -10.94 -20.70 6.99
CA ILE A 2 -11.77 -19.57 6.56
C ILE A 2 -13.11 -20.03 5.99
N LEU A 3 -13.16 -21.16 5.30
CA LEU A 3 -14.41 -21.73 4.80
C LEU A 3 -15.43 -22.00 5.89
N ASP A 4 -14.93 -22.43 7.06
CA ASP A 4 -15.78 -22.69 8.23
C ASP A 4 -15.96 -21.43 9.08
N ARG A 5 -15.47 -20.27 8.58
CA ARG A 5 -15.47 -18.99 9.29
C ARG A 5 -14.74 -19.09 10.64
N ARG A 6 -13.63 -19.84 10.65
CA ARG A 6 -12.79 -20.02 11.83
C ARG A 6 -11.36 -19.56 11.56
N LEU A 7 -10.77 -18.95 12.56
CA LEU A 7 -9.36 -18.60 12.62
C LEU A 7 -8.78 -19.34 13.81
N GLY A 8 -8.15 -20.49 13.56
CA GLY A 8 -7.77 -21.39 14.64
C GLY A 8 -9.00 -21.89 15.40
N GLU A 9 -9.05 -21.65 16.68
CA GLU A 9 -10.20 -22.01 17.53
C GLU A 9 -11.29 -20.92 17.54
N TYR A 10 -10.99 -19.74 17.00
CA TYR A 10 -11.92 -18.62 16.99
C TYR A 10 -12.87 -18.72 15.79
N ARG A 11 -14.16 -18.69 16.08
CA ARG A 11 -15.19 -18.67 15.04
C ARG A 11 -15.63 -17.25 14.75
N VAL A 12 -15.56 -16.85 13.48
CA VAL A 12 -16.04 -15.53 13.03
C VAL A 12 -17.56 -15.51 13.08
N PRO A 13 -18.19 -14.54 13.77
CA PRO A 13 -19.64 -14.43 13.78
C PRO A 13 -20.24 -14.19 12.40
N GLU A 14 -21.50 -14.57 12.23
CA GLU A 14 -22.21 -14.26 10.99
C GLU A 14 -22.34 -12.75 10.78
N GLY A 15 -22.35 -12.36 9.50
CA GLY A 15 -22.41 -10.95 9.12
C GLY A 15 -21.07 -10.24 9.05
N TRP A 16 -19.97 -10.89 9.47
CA TRP A 16 -18.63 -10.35 9.37
C TRP A 16 -17.94 -10.86 8.12
N ALA A 17 -17.19 -9.99 7.46
CA ALA A 17 -16.33 -10.35 6.35
C ALA A 17 -14.89 -10.45 6.83
N ILE A 18 -14.10 -11.30 6.18
CA ILE A 18 -12.70 -11.50 6.48
C ILE A 18 -11.87 -10.88 5.36
N PHE A 19 -11.02 -9.92 5.73
CA PHE A 19 -10.09 -9.28 4.82
C PHE A 19 -8.66 -9.55 5.27
N ALA A 20 -7.77 -9.70 4.32
CA ALA A 20 -6.35 -9.84 4.60
C ALA A 20 -5.56 -8.94 3.66
N ALA A 21 -4.48 -8.38 4.15
CA ALA A 21 -3.56 -7.59 3.36
C ALA A 21 -2.14 -8.11 3.57
N GLY A 22 -1.39 -8.15 2.51
CA GLY A 22 -0.01 -8.63 2.56
C GLY A 22 0.78 -8.13 1.37
N ASN A 23 2.06 -8.36 1.41
CA ASN A 23 2.96 -8.02 0.32
C ASN A 23 3.02 -9.18 -0.68
N ARG A 24 3.27 -8.85 -1.94
CA ARG A 24 3.50 -9.86 -2.96
C ARG A 24 4.82 -10.57 -2.68
N GLN A 25 4.91 -11.80 -3.16
CA GLN A 25 6.17 -12.53 -3.13
C GLN A 25 7.25 -11.76 -3.90
N GLY A 26 8.40 -11.51 -3.27
CA GLY A 26 9.46 -10.70 -3.85
C GLY A 26 9.41 -9.22 -3.50
N ASP A 27 8.34 -8.74 -2.91
CA ASP A 27 8.27 -7.39 -2.36
C ASP A 27 9.14 -7.29 -1.10
N ARG A 28 9.38 -6.04 -0.68
CA ARG A 28 10.22 -5.78 0.48
C ARG A 28 9.65 -6.43 1.74
N GLY A 29 10.53 -7.08 2.49
CA GLY A 29 10.19 -7.74 3.73
C GLY A 29 10.12 -9.25 3.57
N VAL A 30 9.99 -9.94 4.68
CA VAL A 30 9.82 -11.39 4.68
C VAL A 30 8.36 -11.68 4.35
N THR A 31 8.13 -12.21 3.16
CA THR A 31 6.79 -12.62 2.77
C THR A 31 6.75 -14.13 2.69
N TYR A 32 5.76 -14.72 3.33
CA TYR A 32 5.49 -16.14 3.21
C TYR A 32 4.47 -16.34 2.08
N ALA A 33 4.77 -17.27 1.18
CA ALA A 33 3.78 -17.65 0.17
C ALA A 33 2.54 -18.21 0.87
N MET A 34 1.38 -17.70 0.50
CA MET A 34 0.13 -18.23 1.02
C MET A 34 -0.08 -19.66 0.51
N PRO A 35 -0.34 -20.64 1.38
CA PRO A 35 -0.60 -22.00 0.92
C PRO A 35 -1.76 -22.05 -0.06
N ALA A 36 -1.65 -22.88 -1.10
CA ALA A 36 -2.65 -22.94 -2.16
C ALA A 36 -4.08 -23.21 -1.63
N PRO A 37 -4.31 -24.10 -0.68
CA PRO A 37 -5.66 -24.31 -0.13
C PRO A 37 -6.25 -23.05 0.50
N LEU A 38 -5.43 -22.25 1.16
CA LEU A 38 -5.86 -21.00 1.75
C LEU A 38 -6.03 -19.91 0.69
N ALA A 39 -5.10 -19.82 -0.26
CA ALA A 39 -5.16 -18.85 -1.34
C ALA A 39 -6.43 -18.98 -2.16
N ASN A 40 -6.89 -20.20 -2.43
CA ASN A 40 -8.10 -20.44 -3.21
C ASN A 40 -9.39 -20.03 -2.52
N ARG A 41 -9.34 -19.68 -1.25
CA ARG A 41 -10.52 -19.27 -0.47
C ARG A 41 -10.71 -17.76 -0.39
N PHE A 42 -9.79 -17.00 -0.99
CA PHE A 42 -9.87 -15.54 -1.06
C PHE A 42 -10.06 -15.08 -2.50
N ALA A 43 -10.78 -14.00 -2.66
CA ALA A 43 -10.68 -13.19 -3.86
C ALA A 43 -9.41 -12.34 -3.73
N HIS A 44 -8.55 -12.39 -4.72
CA HIS A 44 -7.26 -11.72 -4.69
C HIS A 44 -7.29 -10.45 -5.52
N PHE A 45 -6.83 -9.35 -4.93
CA PHE A 45 -6.70 -8.07 -5.61
C PHE A 45 -5.27 -7.57 -5.45
N GLU A 46 -4.64 -7.23 -6.55
CA GLU A 46 -3.36 -6.55 -6.53
C GLU A 46 -3.61 -5.05 -6.55
N VAL A 47 -3.05 -4.35 -5.57
CA VAL A 47 -3.18 -2.89 -5.47
C VAL A 47 -1.95 -2.27 -6.07
N GLU A 48 -2.15 -1.42 -7.07
CA GLU A 48 -1.08 -0.71 -7.74
C GLU A 48 -1.09 0.77 -7.36
N THR A 49 0.10 1.37 -7.37
CA THR A 49 0.23 2.80 -7.20
C THR A 49 -0.12 3.51 -8.51
N HIS A 50 -1.03 4.47 -8.45
CA HIS A 50 -1.48 5.21 -9.61
C HIS A 50 -1.47 6.70 -9.32
N LEU A 51 -0.78 7.48 -10.15
CA LEU A 51 -0.59 8.91 -9.88
C LEU A 51 -1.92 9.68 -9.84
N ASP A 52 -2.82 9.42 -10.79
CA ASP A 52 -4.07 10.17 -10.85
C ASP A 52 -4.93 9.97 -9.61
N ASP A 53 -4.96 8.74 -9.10
CA ASP A 53 -5.67 8.43 -7.87
C ASP A 53 -5.02 9.13 -6.67
N TRP A 54 -3.70 9.13 -6.61
CA TRP A 54 -2.98 9.80 -5.54
C TRP A 54 -3.19 11.32 -5.58
N VAL A 55 -3.17 11.91 -6.78
CA VAL A 55 -3.40 13.35 -6.95
C VAL A 55 -4.80 13.74 -6.47
N LEU A 56 -5.80 12.93 -6.78
CA LEU A 56 -7.15 13.18 -6.29
C LEU A 56 -7.22 13.17 -4.75
N TRP A 57 -6.59 12.19 -4.15
CA TRP A 57 -6.46 12.13 -2.69
C TRP A 57 -5.69 13.33 -2.15
N ALA A 58 -4.61 13.72 -2.82
CA ALA A 58 -3.77 14.83 -2.41
C ALA A 58 -4.53 16.15 -2.37
N TYR A 59 -5.34 16.43 -3.39
CA TYR A 59 -6.18 17.63 -3.40
C TYR A 59 -7.19 17.61 -2.25
N ARG A 60 -7.79 16.48 -1.98
CA ARG A 60 -8.76 16.34 -0.89
C ARG A 60 -8.14 16.51 0.49
N ASN A 61 -6.87 16.21 0.62
CA ASN A 61 -6.15 16.26 1.89
C ASN A 61 -5.22 17.48 2.02
N GLY A 62 -5.31 18.42 1.10
CA GLY A 62 -4.58 19.68 1.20
C GLY A 62 -3.07 19.54 1.06
N ILE A 63 -2.59 18.56 0.30
CA ILE A 63 -1.17 18.37 0.05
C ILE A 63 -0.61 19.58 -0.71
N ASP A 64 0.60 20.00 -0.38
CA ASP A 64 1.26 21.15 -0.99
C ASP A 64 1.29 21.02 -2.51
N GLU A 65 0.86 22.09 -3.19
CA GLU A 65 0.78 22.12 -4.65
C GLU A 65 2.13 21.89 -5.32
N ARG A 66 3.22 22.27 -4.66
CA ARG A 66 4.57 22.05 -5.21
C ARG A 66 4.89 20.56 -5.33
N ILE A 67 4.44 19.77 -4.37
CA ILE A 67 4.61 18.32 -4.39
C ILE A 67 3.78 17.71 -5.53
N ILE A 68 2.53 18.12 -5.64
CA ILE A 68 1.65 17.64 -6.72
C ILE A 68 2.21 17.98 -8.09
N ALA A 69 2.66 19.22 -8.26
CA ALA A 69 3.25 19.68 -9.53
C ALA A 69 4.52 18.90 -9.87
N PHE A 70 5.38 18.66 -8.87
CA PHE A 70 6.59 17.89 -9.08
C PHE A 70 6.28 16.46 -9.52
N LEU A 71 5.32 15.81 -8.89
CA LEU A 71 4.96 14.43 -9.23
C LEU A 71 4.25 14.33 -10.58
N ARG A 72 3.53 15.37 -11.00
CA ARG A 72 2.99 15.42 -12.36
C ARG A 72 4.10 15.55 -13.39
N PHE A 73 5.17 16.25 -13.04
CA PHE A 73 6.35 16.38 -13.90
C PHE A 73 7.18 15.10 -13.92
N ARG A 74 7.30 14.42 -12.79
CA ARG A 74 8.08 13.19 -12.63
C ARG A 74 7.21 12.08 -12.01
N PRO A 75 6.25 11.52 -12.77
CA PRO A 75 5.31 10.53 -12.23
C PRO A 75 5.98 9.27 -11.68
N GLU A 76 7.12 8.90 -12.25
CA GLU A 76 7.87 7.71 -11.83
C GLU A 76 8.40 7.81 -10.40
N LEU A 77 8.47 9.01 -9.85
CA LEU A 77 8.97 9.22 -8.49
C LEU A 77 7.89 9.11 -7.42
N LEU A 78 6.64 8.86 -7.79
CA LEU A 78 5.60 8.59 -6.79
C LEU A 78 5.89 7.29 -6.03
N PHE A 79 6.31 6.27 -6.75
CA PHE A 79 6.70 5.00 -6.17
C PHE A 79 7.87 4.44 -6.98
N ASP A 80 9.04 4.37 -6.35
CA ASP A 80 10.24 3.84 -6.97
C ASP A 80 10.96 2.95 -5.97
N PHE A 81 10.52 1.69 -5.91
CA PHE A 81 11.09 0.71 -5.01
C PHE A 81 11.93 -0.28 -5.79
N ASP A 82 13.23 -0.30 -5.47
CA ASP A 82 14.18 -1.29 -5.98
C ASP A 82 14.88 -1.94 -4.78
N PRO A 83 14.57 -3.20 -4.47
CA PRO A 83 15.17 -3.89 -3.32
C PRO A 83 16.69 -3.95 -3.37
N ALA A 84 17.27 -3.96 -4.57
CA ALA A 84 18.73 -4.03 -4.74
C ALA A 84 19.41 -2.69 -4.47
N HIS A 85 18.75 -1.56 -4.79
CA HIS A 85 19.34 -0.24 -4.70
C HIS A 85 18.79 0.60 -3.54
N ASN A 86 17.53 0.39 -3.15
CA ASN A 86 16.84 1.19 -2.15
C ASN A 86 16.24 0.31 -1.04
N PRO A 87 17.09 -0.40 -0.26
CA PRO A 87 16.56 -1.35 0.73
C PRO A 87 15.92 -0.70 1.94
N ILE A 88 16.24 0.56 2.24
CA ILE A 88 15.81 1.23 3.47
C ILE A 88 14.86 2.38 3.18
N ALA A 89 15.20 3.23 2.23
CA ALA A 89 14.42 4.42 1.91
C ALA A 89 14.18 4.49 0.40
N PHE A 90 12.95 4.78 0.01
CA PHE A 90 12.57 4.90 -1.38
C PHE A 90 11.36 5.83 -1.52
N PRO A 91 11.15 6.46 -2.69
CA PRO A 91 9.96 7.24 -2.93
C PRO A 91 8.70 6.38 -2.88
N SER A 92 7.68 6.85 -2.19
CA SER A 92 6.39 6.20 -2.08
C SER A 92 5.30 7.24 -1.81
N PRO A 93 4.03 6.92 -2.04
CA PRO A 93 2.94 7.84 -1.65
C PRO A 93 3.03 8.31 -0.20
N ARG A 94 3.39 7.41 0.71
CA ARG A 94 3.54 7.75 2.13
C ARG A 94 4.71 8.71 2.37
N SER A 95 5.85 8.51 1.71
CA SER A 95 7.00 9.39 1.90
C SER A 95 6.71 10.79 1.37
N TRP A 96 5.91 10.93 0.34
CA TRP A 96 5.48 12.24 -0.15
C TRP A 96 4.52 12.95 0.81
N GLU A 97 3.67 12.21 1.49
CA GLU A 97 2.86 12.77 2.58
C GLU A 97 3.76 13.28 3.71
N PHE A 98 4.79 12.54 4.08
CA PHE A 98 5.75 12.98 5.07
C PHE A 98 6.52 14.23 4.62
N ALA A 99 6.89 14.30 3.34
CA ALA A 99 7.51 15.50 2.77
C ALA A 99 6.58 16.72 2.89
N HIS A 100 5.30 16.55 2.61
CA HIS A 100 4.32 17.62 2.79
C HIS A 100 4.26 18.08 4.25
N ARG A 101 4.21 17.15 5.20
CA ARG A 101 4.19 17.48 6.61
C ARG A 101 5.45 18.25 7.05
N ALA A 102 6.60 17.84 6.53
CA ALA A 102 7.85 18.53 6.78
C ALA A 102 7.85 19.95 6.20
N LEU A 103 7.37 20.13 4.97
CA LEU A 103 7.24 21.46 4.37
C LEU A 103 6.31 22.36 5.16
N LYS A 104 5.20 21.83 5.64
CA LYS A 104 4.24 22.58 6.43
C LYS A 104 4.82 23.05 7.77
N LYS A 105 5.69 22.24 8.37
CA LYS A 105 6.26 22.54 9.67
C LYS A 105 7.53 23.39 9.58
N PHE A 106 8.38 23.17 8.61
CA PHE A 106 9.72 23.74 8.50
C PHE A 106 9.95 24.62 7.27
N GLY A 107 9.07 24.54 6.31
CA GLY A 107 9.16 25.32 5.07
C GLY A 107 8.40 26.65 5.13
#